data_32d667321bee92369536190a0674ec9b
#
_entry.id   32d667321bee92369536190a0674ec9b
#
_cell.length_a   1.000
_cell.length_b   1.000
_cell.length_c   1.000
_cell.angle_alpha   90.00
_cell.angle_beta   90.00
_cell.angle_gamma   90.00
#
_symmetry.space_group_name_H-M   'P 1'
#
loop_
_entity.id
_entity.type
_entity.pdbx_description
1 polymer ?
#
loop_
_entity_poly.entity_id
_entity_poly.type
_entity_poly.pdbx_seq_one_letter_code
_entity_poly.pdbx_strand_id
1 'polypeptide(L)'
;MAETPPFGEEPTGEPHDHAHPPSGAGSHHLPPATPGKVALWLFLATEVMFFTGLIGSYIVLRAGSPPASYSTLFPPGTDLSNRQDARGVVLTDAGDDPDAVAELVHEADGMPLDEAVHLIETAGSVGSAVVLVDSAYGPADVDGLQRSLEQLGATASIQGLGSFSWPEPYNGLVNPLSIDLTALNTFILICSSVTMVLALAAIQRGDKVRLSLWLLATILIGSTFLGIQVYEYYQLMFGHRYSVGVSPSGHFRPESSLFASAFFTMTGFHGAHVTGGVLALTIIWLRSLFGSYSRENHAVVELAGLYWHFVDLVWILLFTVVYLI
;
A
#
# COMPACT_ATOMS: atom_id res chain seq x y z
N MET A 1 99.58 48.80 3.06
CA MET A 1 100.07 47.77 3.98
C MET A 1 98.92 46.91 4.25
N ALA A 2 98.88 45.83 3.62
CA ALA A 2 99.13 44.46 4.13
C ALA A 2 97.91 43.99 5.00
N GLU A 3 97.37 42.93 4.88
CA GLU A 3 97.61 41.59 4.35
C GLU A 3 96.33 40.80 4.34
N THR A 4 96.06 40.03 3.35
CA THR A 4 95.14 38.89 3.36
C THR A 4 95.77 37.75 4.12
N PRO A 5 95.01 36.90 4.77
CA PRO A 5 95.19 35.49 4.74
C PRO A 5 93.87 34.69 4.79
N PRO A 6 93.95 33.37 4.90
CA PRO A 6 93.68 32.53 3.72
C PRO A 6 92.46 31.60 3.95
N PHE A 7 92.13 30.89 2.91
CA PHE A 7 91.26 29.69 2.79
C PHE A 7 91.01 28.90 4.06
N GLY A 8 89.71 28.59 4.30
CA GLY A 8 89.21 27.56 5.20
C GLY A 8 88.06 26.84 4.53
N GLU A 9 88.16 25.58 4.49
CA GLU A 9 87.44 24.51 3.84
C GLU A 9 85.94 24.53 3.92
N GLU A 10 85.28 24.24 2.84
CA GLU A 10 83.86 23.80 2.79
C GLU A 10 83.68 22.42 3.49
N PRO A 11 82.64 22.23 4.27
CA PRO A 11 82.14 20.91 4.51
C PRO A 11 80.96 20.61 3.54
N THR A 12 81.20 19.66 2.68
CA THR A 12 80.19 18.99 1.90
C THR A 12 79.15 18.35 2.79
N GLY A 13 78.00 19.02 2.98
CA GLY A 13 76.81 18.50 3.59
C GLY A 13 75.90 17.95 2.50
N GLU A 14 75.79 16.64 2.40
CA GLU A 14 74.79 15.96 1.57
C GLU A 14 73.37 16.42 1.90
N PRO A 15 72.51 16.67 0.92
CA PRO A 15 71.09 16.90 1.20
C PRO A 15 70.44 15.59 1.62
N HIS A 16 70.14 15.44 2.90
CA HIS A 16 69.21 14.42 3.36
C HIS A 16 67.86 14.75 2.80
N ASP A 17 67.51 14.04 1.73
CA ASP A 17 66.19 13.96 1.16
C ASP A 17 65.30 13.24 2.17
N HIS A 18 64.67 14.01 3.08
CA HIS A 18 63.56 13.53 3.88
C HIS A 18 62.35 13.40 2.98
N ALA A 19 62.30 12.26 2.29
CA ALA A 19 61.07 11.81 1.66
C ALA A 19 59.95 11.79 2.72
N HIS A 20 59.10 12.81 2.73
CA HIS A 20 57.85 12.79 3.43
C HIS A 20 57.08 11.60 2.89
N PRO A 21 56.60 10.65 3.78
CA PRO A 21 55.71 9.61 3.33
C PRO A 21 54.48 10.28 2.70
N PRO A 22 53.92 9.74 1.60
CA PRO A 22 52.73 10.29 1.00
C PRO A 22 51.65 10.34 2.08
N SER A 23 51.16 11.54 2.35
CA SER A 23 50.04 11.81 3.25
C SER A 23 48.95 10.84 2.87
N GLY A 24 48.66 9.91 3.80
CA GLY A 24 47.75 8.83 3.59
C GLY A 24 46.44 9.31 3.01
N ALA A 25 45.92 8.54 2.08
CA ALA A 25 44.58 8.68 1.55
C ALA A 25 43.65 9.06 2.69
N GLY A 26 43.06 10.26 2.60
CA GLY A 26 42.15 10.76 3.60
C GLY A 26 41.09 9.71 3.81
N SER A 27 41.13 9.06 4.98
CA SER A 27 40.04 8.25 5.43
C SER A 27 38.79 9.17 5.36
N HIS A 28 37.93 8.95 4.38
CA HIS A 28 36.61 9.56 4.38
C HIS A 28 35.86 9.02 5.59
N HIS A 29 36.14 9.60 6.76
CA HIS A 29 35.31 9.40 7.93
C HIS A 29 33.96 10.00 7.59
N LEU A 30 33.01 9.11 7.25
CA LEU A 30 31.61 9.49 7.19
C LEU A 30 31.29 10.21 8.52
N PRO A 31 30.65 11.38 8.48
CA PRO A 31 30.32 12.07 9.71
C PRO A 31 29.54 11.12 10.63
N PRO A 32 29.85 11.06 11.93
CA PRO A 32 29.23 10.13 12.86
C PRO A 32 27.71 10.31 12.78
N ALA A 33 27.00 9.18 12.62
CA ALA A 33 25.55 9.21 12.57
C ALA A 33 25.01 9.81 13.88
N THR A 34 24.19 10.84 13.77
CA THR A 34 23.57 11.44 14.96
C THR A 34 22.62 10.43 15.62
N PRO A 35 22.46 10.43 16.95
CA PRO A 35 21.55 9.52 17.65
C PRO A 35 20.12 9.51 17.06
N GLY A 36 19.64 10.67 16.59
CA GLY A 36 18.33 10.78 15.94
C GLY A 36 18.27 10.02 14.60
N LYS A 37 19.33 10.05 13.80
CA LYS A 37 19.39 9.27 12.55
C LYS A 37 19.39 7.78 12.84
N VAL A 38 20.17 7.32 13.81
CA VAL A 38 20.20 5.90 14.21
C VAL A 38 18.84 5.44 14.71
N ALA A 39 18.20 6.24 15.59
CA ALA A 39 16.88 5.92 16.12
C ALA A 39 15.83 5.82 14.98
N LEU A 40 15.84 6.76 14.03
CA LEU A 40 14.92 6.70 12.87
C LEU A 40 15.18 5.48 12.01
N TRP A 41 16.45 5.14 11.71
CA TRP A 41 16.76 3.95 10.90
C TRP A 41 16.31 2.65 11.56
N LEU A 42 16.49 2.53 12.89
CA LEU A 42 15.98 1.40 13.67
C LEU A 42 14.44 1.35 13.62
N PHE A 43 13.79 2.47 13.80
CA PHE A 43 12.34 2.57 13.68
C PHE A 43 11.86 2.15 12.26
N LEU A 44 12.44 2.71 11.20
CA LEU A 44 12.08 2.34 9.83
C LEU A 44 12.32 0.85 9.55
N ALA A 45 13.37 0.25 10.10
CA ALA A 45 13.62 -1.19 9.97
C ALA A 45 12.49 -2.02 10.61
N THR A 46 11.99 -1.63 11.78
CA THR A 46 10.84 -2.31 12.40
C THR A 46 9.57 -2.15 11.59
N GLU A 47 9.35 -0.98 11.00
CA GLU A 47 8.18 -0.72 10.14
C GLU A 47 8.23 -1.51 8.83
N VAL A 48 9.41 -1.64 8.21
CA VAL A 48 9.60 -2.52 7.06
C VAL A 48 9.22 -3.97 7.40
N MET A 49 9.67 -4.49 8.54
CA MET A 49 9.32 -5.84 8.99
C MET A 49 7.81 -5.97 9.24
N PHE A 50 7.19 -4.96 9.86
CA PHE A 50 5.76 -4.94 10.14
C PHE A 50 4.93 -5.00 8.84
N PHE A 51 5.17 -4.09 7.88
CA PHE A 51 4.43 -4.09 6.61
C PHE A 51 4.74 -5.31 5.75
N THR A 52 5.97 -5.82 5.76
CA THR A 52 6.32 -7.06 5.06
C THR A 52 5.55 -8.25 5.63
N GLY A 53 5.36 -8.31 6.94
CA GLY A 53 4.53 -9.33 7.60
C GLY A 53 3.06 -9.24 7.17
N LEU A 54 2.49 -8.04 7.11
CA LEU A 54 1.11 -7.82 6.65
C LEU A 54 0.93 -8.21 5.17
N ILE A 55 1.82 -7.76 4.28
CA ILE A 55 1.78 -8.09 2.86
C ILE A 55 1.98 -9.60 2.63
N GLY A 56 2.92 -10.21 3.36
CA GLY A 56 3.14 -11.65 3.29
C GLY A 56 1.91 -12.45 3.73
N SER A 57 1.27 -12.04 4.82
CA SER A 57 0.01 -12.64 5.28
C SER A 57 -1.10 -12.50 4.23
N TYR A 58 -1.23 -11.32 3.61
CA TYR A 58 -2.19 -11.09 2.53
C TYR A 58 -1.96 -12.05 1.35
N ILE A 59 -0.72 -12.18 0.89
CA ILE A 59 -0.37 -13.06 -0.25
C ILE A 59 -0.70 -14.53 0.08
N VAL A 60 -0.36 -15.00 1.29
CA VAL A 60 -0.65 -16.39 1.72
C VAL A 60 -2.14 -16.64 1.80
N LEU A 61 -2.90 -15.72 2.40
CA LEU A 61 -4.35 -15.85 2.52
C LEU A 61 -5.03 -15.84 1.15
N ARG A 62 -4.58 -14.98 0.25
CA ARG A 62 -5.08 -14.93 -1.12
C ARG A 62 -4.79 -16.22 -1.90
N ALA A 63 -3.59 -16.74 -1.81
CA ALA A 63 -3.22 -17.98 -2.49
C ALA A 63 -4.01 -19.21 -2.01
N GLY A 64 -4.55 -19.15 -0.79
CA GLY A 64 -5.40 -20.20 -0.22
C GLY A 64 -6.89 -20.00 -0.44
N SER A 65 -7.32 -18.90 -1.08
CA SER A 65 -8.74 -18.55 -1.22
C SER A 65 -9.22 -18.79 -2.65
N PRO A 66 -10.42 -19.40 -2.85
CA PRO A 66 -11.00 -19.51 -4.19
C PRO A 66 -11.42 -18.11 -4.69
N PRO A 67 -11.31 -17.85 -6.00
CA PRO A 67 -11.88 -16.64 -6.58
C PRO A 67 -13.40 -16.68 -6.49
N ALA A 68 -14.01 -15.54 -6.23
CA ALA A 68 -15.46 -15.40 -6.17
C ALA A 68 -15.88 -14.00 -6.58
N SER A 69 -17.08 -13.91 -7.16
CA SER A 69 -17.76 -12.65 -7.38
C SER A 69 -18.13 -12.00 -6.05
N TYR A 70 -17.90 -10.70 -5.93
CA TYR A 70 -18.29 -9.96 -4.72
C TYR A 70 -19.82 -9.93 -4.53
N SER A 71 -20.60 -9.81 -5.61
CA SER A 71 -22.05 -9.81 -5.57
C SER A 71 -22.61 -11.16 -5.12
N THR A 72 -21.96 -12.26 -5.48
CA THR A 72 -22.31 -13.61 -5.05
C THR A 72 -22.07 -13.81 -3.54
N LEU A 73 -20.91 -13.33 -3.06
CA LEU A 73 -20.54 -13.48 -1.65
C LEU A 73 -21.33 -12.57 -0.72
N PHE A 74 -21.63 -11.36 -1.18
CA PHE A 74 -22.20 -10.30 -0.35
C PHE A 74 -23.33 -9.57 -1.07
N PRO A 75 -24.50 -10.21 -1.24
CA PRO A 75 -25.67 -9.57 -1.83
C PRO A 75 -26.00 -8.27 -1.09
N PRO A 76 -26.48 -7.23 -1.79
CA PRO A 76 -26.86 -5.97 -1.18
C PRO A 76 -27.81 -6.18 0.01
N GLY A 77 -27.46 -5.62 1.18
CA GLY A 77 -28.28 -5.72 2.39
C GLY A 77 -28.01 -6.96 3.25
N THR A 78 -27.02 -7.79 2.94
CA THR A 78 -26.64 -8.92 3.79
C THR A 78 -26.02 -8.43 5.09
N ASP A 79 -26.57 -8.83 6.24
CA ASP A 79 -25.95 -8.65 7.54
C ASP A 79 -24.86 -9.71 7.73
N LEU A 80 -23.61 -9.28 7.64
CA LEU A 80 -22.45 -10.16 7.68
C LEU A 80 -21.84 -10.31 9.07
N SER A 81 -22.44 -9.71 10.09
CA SER A 81 -21.88 -9.68 11.44
C SER A 81 -21.73 -11.06 12.12
N ASN A 82 -22.29 -12.15 11.55
CA ASN A 82 -22.27 -13.49 12.14
C ASN A 82 -22.05 -14.66 11.14
N ARG A 83 -21.41 -14.43 10.00
CA ARG A 83 -21.34 -15.44 8.93
C ARG A 83 -20.03 -16.22 8.85
N GLN A 84 -19.53 -16.69 9.97
CA GLN A 84 -18.42 -17.65 9.99
C GLN A 84 -18.80 -19.04 9.44
N ASP A 85 -20.09 -19.31 9.31
CA ASP A 85 -20.69 -20.56 8.85
C ASP A 85 -21.28 -20.49 7.44
N ALA A 86 -21.04 -19.43 6.68
CA ALA A 86 -21.50 -19.29 5.31
C ALA A 86 -21.02 -20.47 4.46
N ARG A 87 -21.98 -21.15 3.80
CA ARG A 87 -21.73 -22.21 2.84
C ARG A 87 -21.92 -21.66 1.44
N GLY A 88 -21.11 -22.10 0.49
CA GLY A 88 -21.26 -21.73 -0.89
C GLY A 88 -20.99 -22.90 -1.82
N VAL A 89 -21.54 -22.80 -3.01
CA VAL A 89 -21.27 -23.74 -4.10
C VAL A 89 -20.02 -23.27 -4.84
N VAL A 90 -18.98 -24.09 -4.83
CA VAL A 90 -17.73 -23.87 -5.54
C VAL A 90 -17.74 -24.73 -6.79
N LEU A 91 -17.74 -24.08 -7.94
CA LEU A 91 -17.63 -24.70 -9.27
C LEU A 91 -16.15 -24.89 -9.60
N THR A 92 -15.74 -26.08 -10.00
CA THR A 92 -14.38 -26.39 -10.43
C THR A 92 -14.29 -26.71 -11.92
N ASP A 93 -15.39 -27.16 -12.52
CA ASP A 93 -15.48 -27.43 -13.95
C ASP A 93 -16.94 -27.22 -14.40
N ALA A 94 -17.12 -26.45 -15.46
CA ALA A 94 -18.43 -26.18 -16.03
C ALA A 94 -18.97 -27.31 -16.93
N GLY A 95 -18.17 -28.34 -17.21
CA GLY A 95 -18.58 -29.46 -18.08
C GLY A 95 -18.70 -29.05 -19.55
N ASP A 96 -19.61 -29.74 -20.24
CA ASP A 96 -19.73 -29.62 -21.72
C ASP A 96 -20.59 -28.43 -22.18
N ASP A 97 -21.38 -27.82 -21.29
CA ASP A 97 -22.29 -26.70 -21.62
C ASP A 97 -22.17 -25.56 -20.60
N PRO A 98 -21.12 -24.73 -20.72
CA PRO A 98 -20.90 -23.61 -19.80
C PRO A 98 -21.99 -22.54 -19.89
N ASP A 99 -22.68 -22.39 -21.03
CA ASP A 99 -23.76 -21.40 -21.16
C ASP A 99 -25.00 -21.82 -20.38
N ALA A 100 -25.37 -23.11 -20.39
CA ALA A 100 -26.44 -23.63 -19.54
C ALA A 100 -26.11 -23.53 -18.05
N VAL A 101 -24.86 -23.74 -17.68
CA VAL A 101 -24.38 -23.55 -16.32
C VAL A 101 -24.48 -22.07 -15.88
N ALA A 102 -24.13 -21.12 -16.78
CA ALA A 102 -24.26 -19.69 -16.50
C ALA A 102 -25.73 -19.27 -16.31
N GLU A 103 -26.63 -19.78 -17.13
CA GLU A 103 -28.07 -19.51 -17.01
C GLU A 103 -28.62 -20.04 -15.69
N LEU A 104 -28.21 -21.25 -15.29
CA LEU A 104 -28.61 -21.84 -14.01
C LEU A 104 -28.09 -21.03 -12.80
N VAL A 105 -26.85 -20.55 -12.87
CA VAL A 105 -26.26 -19.72 -11.82
C VAL A 105 -26.94 -18.36 -11.77
N HIS A 106 -27.25 -17.74 -12.91
CA HIS A 106 -28.01 -16.49 -13.01
C HIS A 106 -29.40 -16.65 -12.32
N GLU A 107 -30.13 -17.74 -12.61
CA GLU A 107 -31.42 -17.99 -12.00
C GLU A 107 -31.33 -18.21 -10.48
N ALA A 108 -30.31 -18.93 -10.01
CA ALA A 108 -30.16 -19.32 -8.63
C ALA A 108 -29.70 -18.17 -7.73
N ASP A 109 -28.77 -17.34 -8.20
CA ASP A 109 -28.17 -16.22 -7.44
C ASP A 109 -28.85 -14.87 -7.70
N GLY A 110 -29.49 -14.74 -8.89
CA GLY A 110 -30.07 -13.48 -9.36
C GLY A 110 -29.04 -12.46 -9.84
N MET A 111 -27.77 -12.88 -10.04
CA MET A 111 -26.74 -12.02 -10.62
C MET A 111 -27.02 -11.78 -12.12
N PRO A 112 -26.50 -10.71 -12.73
CA PRO A 112 -26.55 -10.51 -14.18
C PRO A 112 -25.97 -11.69 -14.96
N LEU A 113 -26.54 -12.04 -16.11
CA LEU A 113 -26.09 -13.21 -16.89
C LEU A 113 -24.65 -13.03 -17.39
N ASP A 114 -24.25 -11.82 -17.77
CA ASP A 114 -22.88 -11.50 -18.18
C ASP A 114 -21.86 -11.70 -17.04
N GLU A 115 -22.25 -11.42 -15.81
CA GLU A 115 -21.47 -11.72 -14.61
C GLU A 115 -21.36 -13.23 -14.37
N ALA A 116 -22.45 -13.99 -14.52
CA ALA A 116 -22.45 -15.44 -14.39
C ALA A 116 -21.53 -16.10 -15.43
N VAL A 117 -21.61 -15.66 -16.69
CA VAL A 117 -20.72 -16.14 -17.78
C VAL A 117 -19.25 -15.89 -17.42
N HIS A 118 -18.91 -14.66 -16.98
CA HIS A 118 -17.55 -14.34 -16.60
C HIS A 118 -17.05 -15.15 -15.40
N LEU A 119 -17.92 -15.42 -14.42
CA LEU A 119 -17.61 -16.26 -13.27
C LEU A 119 -17.25 -17.70 -13.67
N ILE A 120 -17.96 -18.25 -14.66
CA ILE A 120 -17.72 -19.59 -15.18
C ILE A 120 -16.43 -19.66 -16.00
N GLU A 121 -16.16 -18.64 -16.84
CA GLU A 121 -14.86 -18.51 -17.53
C GLU A 121 -13.70 -18.44 -16.54
N THR A 122 -13.90 -17.73 -15.43
CA THR A 122 -12.92 -17.65 -14.34
C THR A 122 -12.70 -19.01 -13.70
N ALA A 123 -13.75 -19.78 -13.41
CA ALA A 123 -13.63 -21.14 -12.90
C ALA A 123 -12.77 -22.01 -13.82
N GLY A 124 -12.94 -21.90 -15.14
CA GLY A 124 -12.15 -22.61 -16.13
C GLY A 124 -10.69 -22.17 -16.21
N SER A 125 -10.39 -20.90 -15.96
CA SER A 125 -9.03 -20.35 -16.06
C SER A 125 -8.21 -20.47 -14.77
N VAL A 126 -8.84 -20.31 -13.61
CA VAL A 126 -8.20 -20.30 -12.29
C VAL A 126 -8.36 -21.64 -11.56
N GLY A 127 -9.28 -22.49 -12.01
CA GLY A 127 -9.53 -23.83 -11.49
C GLY A 127 -10.70 -23.91 -10.51
N SER A 128 -11.25 -22.78 -10.05
CA SER A 128 -12.51 -22.78 -9.24
C SER A 128 -13.11 -21.39 -9.15
N ALA A 129 -14.45 -21.31 -8.98
CA ALA A 129 -15.16 -20.09 -8.62
C ALA A 129 -16.33 -20.40 -7.68
N VAL A 130 -16.70 -19.45 -6.83
CA VAL A 130 -17.89 -19.54 -5.98
C VAL A 130 -19.08 -18.99 -6.74
N VAL A 131 -20.10 -19.82 -6.98
CA VAL A 131 -21.24 -19.48 -7.84
C VAL A 131 -22.53 -19.20 -7.04
N LEU A 132 -22.60 -19.57 -5.80
CA LEU A 132 -23.74 -19.26 -4.92
C LEU A 132 -23.27 -19.27 -3.47
N VAL A 133 -23.78 -18.34 -2.67
CA VAL A 133 -23.57 -18.30 -1.21
C VAL A 133 -24.90 -18.31 -0.48
N ASP A 134 -24.98 -19.11 0.56
CA ASP A 134 -26.11 -19.09 1.49
C ASP A 134 -26.30 -17.69 2.09
N SER A 135 -27.44 -17.05 1.85
CA SER A 135 -27.67 -15.65 2.19
C SER A 135 -28.46 -15.46 3.48
N ALA A 136 -28.25 -14.31 4.17
CA ALA A 136 -29.02 -13.98 5.38
C ALA A 136 -30.49 -13.66 5.12
N TYR A 137 -30.88 -13.41 3.87
CA TYR A 137 -32.28 -13.14 3.50
C TYR A 137 -33.13 -14.37 3.25
N GLY A 138 -32.54 -15.52 3.30
CA GLY A 138 -33.16 -16.83 3.18
C GLY A 138 -32.10 -17.86 2.87
N PRO A 139 -32.27 -19.12 3.30
CA PRO A 139 -31.33 -20.16 2.91
C PRO A 139 -31.33 -20.26 1.39
N ALA A 140 -30.18 -19.95 0.75
CA ALA A 140 -29.98 -20.29 -0.65
C ALA A 140 -30.04 -21.83 -0.75
N ASP A 141 -30.67 -22.34 -1.77
CA ASP A 141 -30.71 -23.80 -2.01
C ASP A 141 -29.37 -24.25 -2.60
N VAL A 142 -28.31 -24.15 -1.78
CA VAL A 142 -26.95 -24.57 -2.19
C VAL A 142 -26.89 -26.05 -2.56
N ASP A 143 -27.70 -26.89 -1.85
CA ASP A 143 -27.80 -28.32 -2.16
C ASP A 143 -28.58 -28.57 -3.46
N GLY A 144 -29.56 -27.73 -3.78
CA GLY A 144 -30.31 -27.76 -5.00
C GLY A 144 -29.48 -27.37 -6.20
N LEU A 145 -28.77 -26.24 -6.08
CA LEU A 145 -27.90 -25.76 -7.16
C LEU A 145 -26.78 -26.77 -7.46
N GLN A 146 -26.10 -27.29 -6.43
CA GLN A 146 -25.06 -28.31 -6.64
C GLN A 146 -25.59 -29.49 -7.47
N ARG A 147 -26.76 -30.06 -7.07
CA ARG A 147 -27.36 -31.19 -7.81
C ARG A 147 -27.71 -30.84 -9.24
N SER A 148 -28.20 -29.63 -9.49
CA SER A 148 -28.54 -29.18 -10.85
C SER A 148 -27.32 -28.99 -11.71
N LEU A 149 -26.22 -28.45 -11.16
CA LEU A 149 -24.93 -28.33 -11.84
C LEU A 149 -24.34 -29.70 -12.18
N GLU A 150 -24.39 -30.65 -11.25
CA GLU A 150 -23.94 -32.03 -11.48
C GLU A 150 -24.77 -32.75 -12.57
N GLN A 151 -26.07 -32.43 -12.69
CA GLN A 151 -26.93 -32.95 -13.77
C GLN A 151 -26.55 -32.42 -15.14
N LEU A 152 -25.99 -31.21 -15.24
CA LEU A 152 -25.43 -30.62 -16.46
C LEU A 152 -23.99 -31.12 -16.76
N GLY A 153 -23.45 -32.01 -15.93
CA GLY A 153 -22.08 -32.52 -16.09
C GLY A 153 -21.01 -31.62 -15.49
N ALA A 154 -21.39 -30.54 -14.82
CA ALA A 154 -20.47 -29.67 -14.13
C ALA A 154 -19.96 -30.30 -12.81
N THR A 155 -18.75 -29.96 -12.40
CA THR A 155 -18.20 -30.40 -11.11
C THR A 155 -18.30 -29.27 -10.08
N ALA A 156 -19.17 -29.43 -9.11
CA ALA A 156 -19.40 -28.47 -8.05
C ALA A 156 -19.34 -29.13 -6.67
N SER A 157 -18.89 -28.39 -5.66
CA SER A 157 -18.81 -28.84 -4.28
C SER A 157 -19.32 -27.78 -3.34
N ILE A 158 -20.01 -28.19 -2.26
CA ILE A 158 -20.37 -27.25 -1.19
C ILE A 158 -19.19 -27.11 -0.23
N GLN A 159 -18.77 -25.89 -0.03
CA GLN A 159 -17.70 -25.56 0.89
C GLN A 159 -18.16 -24.52 1.93
N GLY A 160 -17.63 -24.65 3.14
CA GLY A 160 -17.71 -23.58 4.14
C GLY A 160 -16.80 -22.45 3.69
N LEU A 161 -17.39 -21.34 3.27
CA LEU A 161 -16.62 -20.22 2.71
C LEU A 161 -16.04 -19.36 3.83
N GLY A 162 -16.72 -19.28 4.96
CA GLY A 162 -16.35 -18.37 6.02
C GLY A 162 -16.09 -16.98 5.44
N SER A 163 -14.98 -16.39 5.76
CA SER A 163 -14.52 -15.13 5.16
C SER A 163 -13.33 -15.34 4.21
N PHE A 164 -13.23 -16.46 3.51
CA PHE A 164 -12.03 -16.85 2.77
C PHE A 164 -12.01 -16.51 1.28
N SER A 165 -13.12 -16.04 0.72
CA SER A 165 -13.15 -15.76 -0.72
C SER A 165 -12.55 -14.41 -1.06
N TRP A 166 -11.95 -14.35 -2.24
CA TRP A 166 -11.20 -13.21 -2.77
C TRP A 166 -11.82 -12.73 -4.07
N PRO A 167 -12.21 -11.44 -4.20
CA PRO A 167 -12.74 -10.90 -5.44
C PRO A 167 -11.68 -10.85 -6.52
N GLU A 168 -12.10 -11.01 -7.78
CA GLU A 168 -11.21 -10.83 -8.92
C GLU A 168 -10.72 -9.38 -9.05
N PRO A 169 -9.42 -9.17 -9.25
CA PRO A 169 -8.91 -7.86 -9.60
C PRO A 169 -9.40 -7.47 -11.01
N TYR A 170 -9.61 -6.16 -11.23
CA TYR A 170 -10.03 -5.57 -12.51
C TYR A 170 -11.44 -5.88 -13.02
N ASN A 171 -12.23 -6.70 -12.36
CA ASN A 171 -13.63 -6.84 -12.71
C ASN A 171 -14.42 -5.68 -12.09
N GLY A 172 -14.70 -4.64 -12.88
CA GLY A 172 -15.39 -3.42 -12.40
C GLY A 172 -16.82 -3.64 -11.93
N LEU A 173 -17.44 -4.78 -12.27
CA LEU A 173 -18.77 -5.17 -11.78
C LEU A 173 -18.71 -5.83 -10.41
N VAL A 174 -17.58 -6.40 -10.06
CA VAL A 174 -17.42 -7.33 -8.94
C VAL A 174 -16.43 -6.82 -7.89
N ASN A 175 -15.40 -6.07 -8.30
CA ASN A 175 -14.41 -5.52 -7.37
C ASN A 175 -14.98 -4.28 -6.67
N PRO A 176 -15.11 -4.29 -5.33
CA PRO A 176 -15.61 -3.13 -4.59
C PRO A 176 -14.65 -1.94 -4.60
N LEU A 177 -13.41 -2.14 -5.03
CA LEU A 177 -12.34 -1.14 -4.98
C LEU A 177 -12.28 -0.32 -6.27
N SER A 178 -12.22 1.01 -6.15
CA SER A 178 -12.04 1.92 -7.27
C SER A 178 -10.56 2.09 -7.58
N ILE A 179 -10.07 1.38 -8.61
CA ILE A 179 -8.68 1.49 -9.06
C ILE A 179 -8.35 2.90 -9.55
N ASP A 180 -9.25 3.52 -10.31
CA ASP A 180 -9.02 4.86 -10.89
C ASP A 180 -8.88 5.94 -9.82
N LEU A 181 -9.77 5.94 -8.82
CA LEU A 181 -9.73 6.90 -7.72
C LEU A 181 -8.46 6.71 -6.90
N THR A 182 -8.12 5.47 -6.57
CA THR A 182 -6.95 5.16 -5.76
C THR A 182 -5.65 5.38 -6.53
N ALA A 183 -5.61 5.14 -7.85
CA ALA A 183 -4.48 5.51 -8.69
C ALA A 183 -4.23 7.02 -8.70
N LEU A 184 -5.29 7.82 -8.85
CA LEU A 184 -5.20 9.29 -8.74
C LEU A 184 -4.70 9.70 -7.35
N ASN A 185 -5.23 9.10 -6.30
CA ASN A 185 -4.82 9.37 -4.92
C ASN A 185 -3.35 9.00 -4.66
N THR A 186 -2.89 7.88 -5.24
CA THR A 186 -1.47 7.47 -5.23
C THR A 186 -0.59 8.50 -5.92
N PHE A 187 -0.99 9.00 -7.09
CA PHE A 187 -0.26 10.05 -7.79
C PHE A 187 -0.16 11.34 -6.96
N ILE A 188 -1.23 11.72 -6.29
CA ILE A 188 -1.24 12.87 -5.36
C ILE A 188 -0.21 12.67 -4.25
N LEU A 189 -0.14 11.48 -3.65
CA LEU A 189 0.81 11.19 -2.58
C LEU A 189 2.27 11.27 -3.09
N ILE A 190 2.56 10.71 -4.26
CA ILE A 190 3.89 10.81 -4.91
C ILE A 190 4.30 12.27 -5.12
N CYS A 191 3.36 13.13 -5.56
CA CYS A 191 3.62 14.57 -5.70
C CYS A 191 4.01 15.21 -4.35
N SER A 192 3.46 14.74 -3.23
CA SER A 192 3.83 15.24 -1.90
C SER A 192 5.29 14.93 -1.53
N SER A 193 5.82 13.79 -1.99
CA SER A 193 7.24 13.45 -1.81
C SER A 193 8.16 14.43 -2.53
N VAL A 194 7.78 14.91 -3.71
CA VAL A 194 8.54 15.95 -4.43
C VAL A 194 8.53 17.27 -3.64
N THR A 195 7.38 17.69 -3.12
CA THR A 195 7.31 18.92 -2.31
C THR A 195 8.14 18.83 -1.03
N MET A 196 8.24 17.66 -0.43
CA MET A 196 9.09 17.42 0.74
C MET A 196 10.58 17.55 0.42
N VAL A 197 11.04 17.02 -0.73
CA VAL A 197 12.41 17.22 -1.22
C VAL A 197 12.71 18.70 -1.44
N LEU A 198 11.77 19.44 -2.03
CA LEU A 198 11.91 20.90 -2.25
C LEU A 198 11.98 21.67 -0.92
N ALA A 199 11.24 21.24 0.11
CA ALA A 199 11.33 21.81 1.46
C ALA A 199 12.73 21.63 2.05
N LEU A 200 13.28 20.42 1.98
CA LEU A 200 14.63 20.13 2.45
C LEU A 200 15.69 20.93 1.66
N ALA A 201 15.57 20.98 0.34
CA ALA A 201 16.47 21.76 -0.49
C ALA A 201 16.41 23.28 -0.21
N ALA A 202 15.25 23.80 0.18
CA ALA A 202 15.08 25.20 0.56
C ALA A 202 15.84 25.52 1.85
N ILE A 203 15.70 24.69 2.90
CA ILE A 203 16.41 24.96 4.17
C ILE A 203 17.92 24.77 4.05
N GLN A 204 18.41 23.84 3.22
CA GLN A 204 19.82 23.68 2.95
C GLN A 204 20.42 24.91 2.27
N ARG A 205 19.63 25.68 1.52
CA ARG A 205 20.00 26.97 0.95
C ARG A 205 19.81 28.15 1.91
N GLY A 206 19.20 27.90 3.08
CA GLY A 206 18.90 28.92 4.09
C GLY A 206 17.59 29.71 3.83
N ASP A 207 16.78 29.28 2.85
CA ASP A 207 15.52 29.94 2.51
C ASP A 207 14.36 29.43 3.37
N LYS A 208 14.14 30.14 4.49
CA LYS A 208 13.09 29.79 5.46
C LYS A 208 11.67 29.96 4.93
N VAL A 209 11.46 30.93 4.01
CA VAL A 209 10.14 31.18 3.44
C VAL A 209 9.74 30.03 2.53
N ARG A 210 10.63 29.61 1.62
CA ARG A 210 10.36 28.48 0.76
C ARG A 210 10.24 27.17 1.54
N LEU A 211 11.02 26.96 2.61
CA LEU A 211 10.83 25.83 3.51
C LEU A 211 9.39 25.76 4.01
N SER A 212 8.88 26.87 4.57
CA SER A 212 7.52 26.93 5.14
C SER A 212 6.46 26.68 4.06
N LEU A 213 6.63 27.25 2.87
CA LEU A 213 5.68 27.04 1.77
C LEU A 213 5.65 25.60 1.29
N TRP A 214 6.81 24.95 1.11
CA TRP A 214 6.88 23.58 0.66
C TRP A 214 6.41 22.58 1.72
N LEU A 215 6.68 22.82 3.01
CA LEU A 215 6.13 22.02 4.09
C LEU A 215 4.60 22.12 4.13
N LEU A 216 4.05 23.32 4.00
CA LEU A 216 2.60 23.51 3.93
C LEU A 216 2.00 22.78 2.73
N ALA A 217 2.64 22.86 1.56
CA ALA A 217 2.19 22.13 0.38
C ALA A 217 2.18 20.61 0.62
N THR A 218 3.22 20.06 1.24
CA THR A 218 3.29 18.64 1.60
C THR A 218 2.15 18.24 2.55
N ILE A 219 1.88 19.06 3.57
CA ILE A 219 0.79 18.83 4.54
C ILE A 219 -0.57 18.84 3.85
N LEU A 220 -0.83 19.82 2.98
CA LEU A 220 -2.11 19.93 2.27
C LEU A 220 -2.32 18.74 1.32
N ILE A 221 -1.30 18.35 0.55
CA ILE A 221 -1.38 17.22 -0.36
C ILE A 221 -1.56 15.90 0.42
N GLY A 222 -0.80 15.69 1.50
CA GLY A 222 -0.95 14.52 2.38
C GLY A 222 -2.32 14.45 3.06
N SER A 223 -2.86 15.61 3.47
CA SER A 223 -4.21 15.69 4.05
C SER A 223 -5.29 15.41 3.01
N THR A 224 -5.08 15.81 1.74
CA THR A 224 -5.98 15.49 0.63
C THR A 224 -6.02 13.98 0.39
N PHE A 225 -4.85 13.32 0.39
CA PHE A 225 -4.76 11.86 0.30
C PHE A 225 -5.59 11.18 1.40
N LEU A 226 -5.44 11.59 2.66
CA LEU A 226 -6.22 11.06 3.78
C LEU A 226 -7.72 11.32 3.63
N GLY A 227 -8.09 12.51 3.16
CA GLY A 227 -9.49 12.87 2.92
C GLY A 227 -10.15 11.98 1.87
N ILE A 228 -9.45 11.68 0.78
CA ILE A 228 -9.92 10.77 -0.28
C ILE A 228 -10.01 9.34 0.27
N GLN A 229 -9.05 8.87 1.07
CA GLN A 229 -9.08 7.54 1.68
C GLN A 229 -10.25 7.39 2.65
N VAL A 230 -10.53 8.41 3.48
CA VAL A 230 -11.69 8.40 4.39
C VAL A 230 -13.00 8.41 3.58
N TYR A 231 -13.07 9.17 2.49
CA TYR A 231 -14.21 9.16 1.58
C TYR A 231 -14.41 7.78 0.95
N GLU A 232 -13.34 7.14 0.45
CA GLU A 232 -13.39 5.78 -0.11
C GLU A 232 -13.92 4.78 0.95
N TYR A 233 -13.39 4.81 2.17
CA TYR A 233 -13.85 3.97 3.27
C TYR A 233 -15.33 4.20 3.61
N TYR A 234 -15.75 5.47 3.66
CA TYR A 234 -17.15 5.79 3.90
C TYR A 234 -18.06 5.22 2.81
N GLN A 235 -17.68 5.35 1.55
CA GLN A 235 -18.43 4.80 0.43
C GLN A 235 -18.45 3.27 0.43
N LEU A 236 -17.33 2.62 0.74
CA LEU A 236 -17.26 1.16 0.85
C LEU A 236 -18.18 0.63 1.97
N MET A 237 -18.19 1.29 3.14
CA MET A 237 -18.97 0.82 4.30
C MET A 237 -20.45 1.23 4.29
N PHE A 238 -20.78 2.39 3.73
CA PHE A 238 -22.10 3.03 3.85
C PHE A 238 -22.65 3.58 2.53
N GLY A 239 -21.88 3.54 1.44
CA GLY A 239 -22.26 4.10 0.15
C GLY A 239 -23.43 3.37 -0.50
N HIS A 240 -24.09 4.05 -1.43
CA HIS A 240 -25.15 3.49 -2.26
C HIS A 240 -24.54 2.99 -3.57
N ARG A 241 -25.18 1.97 -4.16
CA ARG A 241 -24.82 1.22 -5.36
C ARG A 241 -24.54 2.13 -6.53
N TYR A 242 -24.02 3.05 -6.76
CA TYR A 242 -23.69 3.97 -7.86
C TYR A 242 -23.03 5.28 -7.40
N SER A 243 -22.32 5.27 -6.27
CA SER A 243 -21.52 6.43 -5.87
C SER A 243 -20.42 6.69 -6.88
N VAL A 244 -20.31 7.93 -7.35
CA VAL A 244 -19.32 8.31 -8.35
C VAL A 244 -17.91 8.05 -7.84
N GLY A 245 -17.13 7.26 -8.57
CA GLY A 245 -15.73 6.97 -8.28
C GLY A 245 -15.46 5.80 -7.33
N VAL A 246 -16.49 5.10 -6.84
CA VAL A 246 -16.35 3.90 -6.01
C VAL A 246 -17.33 2.83 -6.50
N SER A 247 -16.90 1.59 -6.55
CA SER A 247 -17.75 0.46 -6.99
C SER A 247 -18.96 0.26 -6.09
N PRO A 248 -20.03 -0.39 -6.58
CA PRO A 248 -21.31 -0.51 -5.88
C PRO A 248 -21.21 -1.40 -4.65
N SER A 249 -20.96 -0.83 -3.47
CA SER A 249 -21.03 -1.64 -2.27
C SER A 249 -21.28 -0.81 -1.03
N GLY A 250 -22.45 -0.74 -0.53
CA GLY A 250 -22.71 -0.21 0.80
C GLY A 250 -22.38 -1.17 1.95
N HIS A 251 -21.75 -2.32 1.69
CA HIS A 251 -21.64 -3.43 2.65
C HIS A 251 -20.23 -4.02 2.77
N PHE A 252 -19.23 -3.41 2.13
CA PHE A 252 -17.86 -3.84 2.25
C PHE A 252 -17.25 -3.29 3.54
N ARG A 253 -17.23 -4.12 4.58
CA ARG A 253 -16.76 -3.79 5.92
C ARG A 253 -15.63 -4.73 6.34
N PRO A 254 -14.82 -4.39 7.37
CA PRO A 254 -13.74 -5.27 7.83
C PRO A 254 -14.20 -6.70 8.17
N GLU A 255 -15.43 -6.86 8.67
CA GLU A 255 -16.06 -8.15 9.02
C GLU A 255 -16.65 -8.88 7.82
N SER A 256 -16.75 -8.26 6.64
CA SER A 256 -17.46 -8.84 5.49
C SER A 256 -16.76 -10.06 4.91
N SER A 257 -15.43 -10.04 4.84
CA SER A 257 -14.64 -11.14 4.28
C SER A 257 -13.21 -11.09 4.78
N LEU A 258 -12.45 -12.16 4.55
CA LEU A 258 -11.03 -12.19 4.83
C LEU A 258 -10.26 -11.16 3.97
N PHE A 259 -10.67 -10.98 2.71
CA PHE A 259 -10.16 -9.92 1.85
C PHE A 259 -10.42 -8.54 2.45
N ALA A 260 -11.66 -8.26 2.88
CA ALA A 260 -12.01 -6.99 3.50
C ALA A 260 -11.20 -6.75 4.78
N SER A 261 -11.10 -7.75 5.68
CA SER A 261 -10.28 -7.65 6.89
C SER A 261 -8.82 -7.33 6.58
N ALA A 262 -8.23 -8.02 5.61
CA ALA A 262 -6.84 -7.80 5.19
C ALA A 262 -6.67 -6.41 4.55
N PHE A 263 -7.59 -6.01 3.66
CA PHE A 263 -7.62 -4.71 3.02
C PHE A 263 -7.66 -3.56 4.04
N PHE A 264 -8.68 -3.54 4.89
CA PHE A 264 -8.85 -2.47 5.88
C PHE A 264 -7.73 -2.45 6.92
N THR A 265 -7.17 -3.61 7.27
CA THR A 265 -6.03 -3.70 8.19
C THR A 265 -4.79 -3.05 7.56
N MET A 266 -4.38 -3.48 6.38
CA MET A 266 -3.17 -2.97 5.72
C MET A 266 -3.26 -1.48 5.38
N THR A 267 -4.35 -1.09 4.71
CA THR A 267 -4.55 0.31 4.29
C THR A 267 -4.88 1.22 5.47
N GLY A 268 -5.53 0.70 6.52
CA GLY A 268 -5.80 1.43 7.77
C GLY A 268 -4.54 1.70 8.58
N PHE A 269 -3.65 0.72 8.74
CA PHE A 269 -2.34 0.96 9.38
C PHE A 269 -1.49 1.93 8.58
N HIS A 270 -1.50 1.81 7.25
CA HIS A 270 -0.84 2.80 6.40
C HIS A 270 -1.43 4.21 6.61
N GLY A 271 -2.74 4.37 6.59
CA GLY A 271 -3.42 5.64 6.85
C GLY A 271 -3.10 6.23 8.22
N ALA A 272 -2.94 5.39 9.25
CA ALA A 272 -2.47 5.83 10.57
C ALA A 272 -1.04 6.38 10.52
N HIS A 273 -0.14 5.75 9.76
CA HIS A 273 1.24 6.23 9.55
C HIS A 273 1.28 7.56 8.77
N VAL A 274 0.46 7.69 7.71
CA VAL A 274 0.31 8.96 6.98
C VAL A 274 -0.21 10.05 7.91
N THR A 275 -1.20 9.75 8.75
CA THR A 275 -1.75 10.70 9.74
C THR A 275 -0.67 11.14 10.73
N GLY A 276 0.11 10.20 11.28
CA GLY A 276 1.25 10.51 12.14
C GLY A 276 2.28 11.41 11.45
N GLY A 277 2.57 11.13 10.17
CA GLY A 277 3.45 11.95 9.33
C GLY A 277 2.92 13.38 9.12
N VAL A 278 1.64 13.53 8.77
CA VAL A 278 0.99 14.85 8.61
C VAL A 278 1.03 15.64 9.91
N LEU A 279 0.75 15.00 11.04
CA LEU A 279 0.84 15.65 12.36
C LEU A 279 2.27 16.09 12.69
N ALA A 280 3.26 15.24 12.45
CA ALA A 280 4.67 15.58 12.66
C ALA A 280 5.13 16.73 11.76
N LEU A 281 4.78 16.69 10.47
CA LEU A 281 5.07 17.77 9.52
C LEU A 281 4.36 19.07 9.91
N THR A 282 3.15 19.01 10.44
CA THR A 282 2.43 20.19 10.93
C THR A 282 3.15 20.84 12.10
N ILE A 283 3.64 20.05 13.06
CA ILE A 283 4.45 20.56 14.18
C ILE A 283 5.74 21.20 13.67
N ILE A 284 6.41 20.56 12.72
CA ILE A 284 7.63 21.09 12.11
C ILE A 284 7.34 22.40 11.36
N TRP A 285 6.25 22.44 10.59
CA TRP A 285 5.81 23.64 9.88
C TRP A 285 5.54 24.79 10.84
N LEU A 286 4.77 24.58 11.92
CA LEU A 286 4.50 25.59 12.94
C LEU A 286 5.81 26.12 13.53
N ARG A 287 6.76 25.24 13.88
CA ARG A 287 8.07 25.65 14.38
C ARG A 287 8.90 26.42 13.36
N SER A 288 8.72 26.12 12.07
CA SER A 288 9.41 26.85 10.99
C SER A 288 8.98 28.31 10.91
N LEU A 289 7.71 28.61 11.19
CA LEU A 289 7.17 29.97 11.23
C LEU A 289 7.85 30.84 12.32
N PHE A 290 8.26 30.20 13.43
CA PHE A 290 9.01 30.87 14.49
C PHE A 290 10.53 30.88 14.27
N GLY A 291 10.98 30.50 13.08
CA GLY A 291 12.39 30.56 12.70
C GLY A 291 13.30 29.54 13.37
N SER A 292 12.74 28.43 13.91
CA SER A 292 13.47 27.41 14.67
C SER A 292 14.50 26.61 13.83
N TYR A 293 14.46 26.71 12.50
CA TYR A 293 15.36 25.97 11.62
C TYR A 293 16.31 26.90 10.87
N SER A 294 17.54 26.41 10.66
CA SER A 294 18.57 27.10 9.89
C SER A 294 19.31 26.11 9.00
N ARG A 295 20.21 26.62 8.14
CA ARG A 295 21.06 25.79 7.30
C ARG A 295 21.89 24.77 8.09
N GLU A 296 22.32 25.11 9.30
CA GLU A 296 23.12 24.25 10.18
C GLU A 296 22.24 23.35 11.06
N ASN A 297 21.02 23.78 11.34
CA ASN A 297 20.10 23.07 12.24
C ASN A 297 18.80 22.71 11.52
N HIS A 298 18.83 21.70 10.66
CA HIS A 298 17.69 21.20 9.90
C HIS A 298 17.51 19.67 9.98
N ALA A 299 18.25 19.00 10.86
CA ALA A 299 18.22 17.54 10.97
C ALA A 299 16.80 16.97 11.17
N VAL A 300 15.93 17.69 11.89
CA VAL A 300 14.54 17.27 12.12
C VAL A 300 13.74 17.27 10.82
N VAL A 301 13.96 18.24 9.92
CA VAL A 301 13.31 18.30 8.59
C VAL A 301 13.80 17.15 7.72
N GLU A 302 15.10 16.83 7.75
CA GLU A 302 15.68 15.70 7.02
C GLU A 302 15.08 14.36 7.51
N LEU A 303 15.01 14.16 8.84
CA LEU A 303 14.43 12.93 9.42
C LEU A 303 12.95 12.78 9.08
N ALA A 304 12.17 13.87 9.14
CA ALA A 304 10.77 13.85 8.75
C ALA A 304 10.60 13.55 7.26
N GLY A 305 11.48 14.03 6.40
CA GLY A 305 11.51 13.72 4.98
C GLY A 305 11.75 12.24 4.71
N LEU A 306 12.73 11.63 5.40
CA LEU A 306 13.00 10.19 5.28
C LEU A 306 11.78 9.34 5.69
N TYR A 307 11.13 9.72 6.80
CA TYR A 307 9.89 9.05 7.23
C TYR A 307 8.77 9.20 6.19
N TRP A 308 8.56 10.41 5.66
CA TRP A 308 7.52 10.67 4.67
C TRP A 308 7.71 9.86 3.38
N HIS A 309 8.94 9.80 2.87
CA HIS A 309 9.27 8.99 1.70
C HIS A 309 9.09 7.49 1.94
N PHE A 310 9.42 7.02 3.14
CA PHE A 310 9.16 5.62 3.53
C PHE A 310 7.66 5.31 3.46
N VAL A 311 6.81 6.16 4.05
CA VAL A 311 5.36 5.98 4.05
C VAL A 311 4.80 5.97 2.63
N ASP A 312 5.25 6.87 1.76
CA ASP A 312 4.87 6.93 0.34
C ASP A 312 5.27 5.64 -0.41
N LEU A 313 6.49 5.15 -0.19
CA LEU A 313 6.97 3.91 -0.81
C LEU A 313 6.14 2.69 -0.37
N VAL A 314 5.79 2.60 0.90
CA VAL A 314 4.91 1.54 1.42
C VAL A 314 3.55 1.59 0.73
N TRP A 315 2.99 2.80 0.49
CA TRP A 315 1.72 2.93 -0.22
C TRP A 315 1.78 2.38 -1.65
N ILE A 316 2.83 2.69 -2.40
CA ILE A 316 3.02 2.18 -3.76
C ILE A 316 3.00 0.64 -3.77
N LEU A 317 3.67 0.00 -2.79
CA LEU A 317 3.66 -1.45 -2.64
C LEU A 317 2.27 -1.99 -2.30
N LEU A 318 1.57 -1.35 -1.35
CA LEU A 318 0.21 -1.74 -0.96
C LEU A 318 -0.76 -1.56 -2.14
N PHE A 319 -0.71 -0.44 -2.84
CA PHE A 319 -1.54 -0.21 -4.03
C PHE A 319 -1.31 -1.28 -5.08
N THR A 320 -0.05 -1.62 -5.37
CA THR A 320 0.29 -2.65 -6.36
C THR A 320 -0.26 -4.02 -5.95
N VAL A 321 -0.03 -4.44 -4.70
CA VAL A 321 -0.38 -5.80 -4.25
C VAL A 321 -1.88 -5.97 -4.02
N VAL A 322 -2.57 -4.92 -3.56
CA VAL A 322 -3.99 -5.03 -3.15
C VAL A 322 -4.95 -4.66 -4.27
N TYR A 323 -4.58 -3.70 -5.13
CA TYR A 323 -5.48 -3.19 -6.17
C TYR A 323 -5.14 -3.69 -7.58
N LEU A 324 -3.86 -4.00 -7.87
CA LEU A 324 -3.43 -4.31 -9.23
C LEU A 324 -3.10 -5.79 -9.46
N ILE A 325 -2.79 -6.54 -8.44
CA ILE A 325 -2.49 -7.97 -8.50
C ILE A 325 -3.64 -8.75 -7.86
#